data_a867d793235ddc0da6990dae7e334a00
#
_entry.id   a867d793235ddc0da6990dae7e334a00
#
_cell.length_a   1.000
_cell.length_b   1.000
_cell.length_c   1.000
_cell.angle_alpha   90.00
_cell.angle_beta   90.00
_cell.angle_gamma   90.00
#
_symmetry.space_group_name_H-M   'P 1'
#
loop_
_entity.id
_entity.type
_entity.pdbx_description
1 polymer ?
#
loop_
_entity_poly.entity_id
_entity_poly.type
_entity_poly.pdbx_seq_one_letter_code
_entity_poly.pdbx_strand_id
1 'polypeptide(L)'
;MHFVDRHREKIRQSPMSSRLLWACLLLVVLLVLTFGAALFLFASLHNTKKDISRSLQIQFSVFQNDMERYFDQLAVMGVNLSEDMSAEVDKELALRQMSFAQLNDSPEVLNALEEEMIEPLCRYLRQTGCSGAFVLLDATVNTRMEGAEHSRAGLYVQKSGADTPTVPLLLYRGSAEVGKRYGVMPHRKWRMEF
;
A
#
# COMPACT_ATOMS: atom_id res chain seq x y z
N MET A 1 -0.63 13.59 -66.66
CA MET A 1 -0.83 12.24 -67.20
C MET A 1 0.08 11.86 -68.36
N HIS A 2 0.73 12.79 -69.07
CA HIS A 2 1.62 12.53 -70.24
C HIS A 2 3.05 12.02 -69.95
N PHE A 3 3.52 12.01 -68.72
CA PHE A 3 4.91 11.61 -68.41
C PHE A 3 5.05 10.09 -68.25
N VAL A 4 4.01 9.42 -67.69
CA VAL A 4 3.98 7.97 -67.49
C VAL A 4 3.84 7.21 -68.78
N ASP A 5 3.07 7.73 -69.73
CA ASP A 5 2.87 7.08 -71.09
C ASP A 5 4.12 7.11 -71.96
N ARG A 6 4.90 8.20 -71.92
CA ARG A 6 6.14 8.33 -72.64
C ARG A 6 7.26 7.40 -72.15
N HIS A 7 7.25 7.04 -70.87
CA HIS A 7 8.18 6.07 -70.28
C HIS A 7 7.80 4.63 -70.65
N ARG A 8 6.49 4.32 -70.72
CA ARG A 8 6.01 3.00 -71.14
C ARG A 8 6.37 2.66 -72.55
N GLU A 9 6.32 3.62 -73.49
CA GLU A 9 6.67 3.43 -74.94
C GLU A 9 8.16 3.18 -75.11
N LYS A 10 9.07 3.92 -74.46
CA LYS A 10 10.50 3.70 -74.44
C LYS A 10 10.94 2.32 -73.94
N ILE A 11 10.26 1.81 -72.98
CA ILE A 11 10.53 0.47 -72.39
C ILE A 11 10.13 -0.63 -73.39
N ARG A 12 9.11 -0.39 -74.23
CA ARG A 12 8.60 -1.37 -75.18
C ARG A 12 9.52 -1.58 -76.41
N GLN A 13 10.41 -0.63 -76.69
CA GLN A 13 11.38 -0.69 -77.81
C GLN A 13 12.78 -1.17 -77.40
N SER A 14 13.05 -1.43 -76.10
CA SER A 14 14.35 -1.89 -75.71
C SER A 14 14.52 -3.40 -75.92
N PRO A 15 15.74 -3.90 -76.17
CA PRO A 15 16.00 -5.31 -76.41
C PRO A 15 15.65 -6.12 -75.13
N MET A 16 15.19 -7.35 -75.34
CA MET A 16 14.63 -8.21 -74.22
C MET A 16 15.60 -8.39 -73.06
N SER A 17 16.91 -8.40 -73.35
CA SER A 17 17.99 -8.46 -72.35
C SER A 17 18.01 -7.24 -71.38
N SER A 18 17.76 -6.04 -71.93
CA SER A 18 17.75 -4.81 -71.16
C SER A 18 16.53 -4.74 -70.20
N ARG A 19 15.37 -5.25 -70.61
CA ARG A 19 14.17 -5.34 -69.74
C ARG A 19 14.38 -6.29 -68.63
N LEU A 20 15.01 -7.45 -68.84
CA LEU A 20 15.34 -8.43 -67.85
C LEU A 20 16.31 -7.84 -66.81
N LEU A 21 17.34 -7.14 -67.27
CA LEU A 21 18.34 -6.50 -66.42
C LEU A 21 17.72 -5.45 -65.49
N TRP A 22 16.81 -4.59 -66.03
CA TRP A 22 16.10 -3.61 -65.22
C TRP A 22 15.14 -4.27 -64.21
N ALA A 23 14.45 -5.34 -64.59
CA ALA A 23 13.58 -6.09 -63.67
C ALA A 23 14.39 -6.73 -62.54
N CYS A 24 15.53 -7.36 -62.84
CA CYS A 24 16.42 -7.91 -61.84
C CYS A 24 16.99 -6.84 -60.89
N LEU A 25 17.39 -5.69 -61.42
CA LEU A 25 17.92 -4.58 -60.64
C LEU A 25 16.85 -4.03 -59.67
N LEU A 26 15.61 -3.85 -60.18
CA LEU A 26 14.48 -3.39 -59.36
C LEU A 26 14.14 -4.40 -58.27
N LEU A 27 14.19 -5.70 -58.56
CA LEU A 27 13.96 -6.76 -57.59
C LEU A 27 15.03 -6.75 -56.47
N VAL A 28 16.31 -6.60 -56.83
CA VAL A 28 17.41 -6.51 -55.86
C VAL A 28 17.26 -5.28 -54.99
N VAL A 29 16.93 -4.10 -55.56
CA VAL A 29 16.68 -2.89 -54.77
C VAL A 29 15.52 -3.07 -53.81
N LEU A 30 14.42 -3.68 -54.25
CA LEU A 30 13.26 -3.96 -53.41
C LEU A 30 13.61 -4.92 -52.28
N LEU A 31 14.42 -5.94 -52.53
CA LEU A 31 14.87 -6.91 -51.55
C LEU A 31 15.78 -6.25 -50.49
N VAL A 32 16.71 -5.38 -50.92
CA VAL A 32 17.56 -4.62 -49.99
C VAL A 32 16.74 -3.67 -49.11
N LEU A 33 15.75 -2.99 -49.68
CA LEU A 33 14.86 -2.09 -48.91
C LEU A 33 14.02 -2.85 -47.90
N THR A 34 13.44 -3.99 -48.28
CA THR A 34 12.63 -4.79 -47.35
C THR A 34 13.47 -5.37 -46.21
N PHE A 35 14.68 -5.85 -46.54
CA PHE A 35 15.60 -6.36 -45.53
C PHE A 35 16.08 -5.24 -44.56
N GLY A 36 16.42 -4.07 -45.12
CA GLY A 36 16.79 -2.89 -44.32
C GLY A 36 15.67 -2.43 -43.38
N ALA A 37 14.43 -2.40 -43.90
CA ALA A 37 13.26 -2.07 -43.10
C ALA A 37 13.03 -3.08 -41.97
N ALA A 38 13.18 -4.38 -42.25
CA ALA A 38 13.03 -5.43 -41.26
C ALA A 38 14.09 -5.32 -40.13
N LEU A 39 15.35 -5.07 -40.49
CA LEU A 39 16.42 -4.86 -39.50
C LEU A 39 16.18 -3.60 -38.67
N PHE A 40 15.71 -2.52 -39.28
CA PHE A 40 15.37 -1.29 -38.54
C PHE A 40 14.25 -1.50 -37.54
N LEU A 41 13.18 -2.20 -37.92
CA LEU A 41 12.08 -2.54 -37.01
C LEU A 41 12.55 -3.43 -35.88
N PHE A 42 13.38 -4.43 -36.16
CA PHE A 42 13.93 -5.32 -35.15
C PHE A 42 14.81 -4.57 -34.13
N ALA A 43 15.68 -3.70 -34.60
CA ALA A 43 16.52 -2.85 -33.75
C ALA A 43 15.68 -1.89 -32.88
N SER A 44 14.64 -1.29 -33.46
CA SER A 44 13.72 -0.40 -32.75
C SER A 44 12.98 -1.14 -31.63
N LEU A 45 12.45 -2.33 -31.90
CA LEU A 45 11.77 -3.15 -30.89
C LEU A 45 12.70 -3.59 -29.76
N HIS A 46 13.95 -3.91 -30.08
CA HIS A 46 14.94 -4.32 -29.08
C HIS A 46 15.30 -3.17 -28.13
N ASN A 47 15.49 -1.96 -28.65
CA ASN A 47 15.75 -0.77 -27.86
C ASN A 47 14.56 -0.41 -26.96
N THR A 48 13.34 -0.47 -27.50
CA THR A 48 12.11 -0.21 -26.74
C THR A 48 11.96 -1.15 -25.53
N LYS A 49 12.29 -2.44 -25.70
CA LYS A 49 12.27 -3.39 -24.57
C LYS A 49 13.26 -3.01 -23.46
N LYS A 50 14.47 -2.58 -23.83
CA LYS A 50 15.47 -2.14 -22.83
C LYS A 50 15.03 -0.89 -22.08
N ASP A 51 14.44 0.07 -22.79
CA ASP A 51 13.96 1.32 -22.19
C ASP A 51 12.79 1.06 -21.24
N ILE A 52 11.84 0.19 -21.62
CA ILE A 52 10.74 -0.24 -20.73
C ILE A 52 11.28 -0.95 -19.49
N SER A 53 12.18 -1.93 -19.65
CA SER A 53 12.79 -2.63 -18.52
C SER A 53 13.48 -1.68 -17.55
N ARG A 54 14.25 -0.73 -18.10
CA ARG A 54 14.95 0.27 -17.28
C ARG A 54 13.98 1.20 -16.55
N SER A 55 12.94 1.66 -17.22
CA SER A 55 11.90 2.49 -16.61
C SER A 55 11.17 1.76 -15.49
N LEU A 56 10.79 0.50 -15.71
CA LEU A 56 10.16 -0.34 -14.68
C LEU A 56 11.10 -0.57 -13.49
N GLN A 57 12.38 -0.81 -13.72
CA GLN A 57 13.36 -1.00 -12.65
C GLN A 57 13.52 0.28 -11.80
N ILE A 58 13.55 1.44 -12.43
CA ILE A 58 13.61 2.73 -11.72
C ILE A 58 12.34 2.94 -10.90
N GLN A 59 11.16 2.73 -11.48
CA GLN A 59 9.90 2.87 -10.77
C GLN A 59 9.78 1.89 -9.59
N PHE A 60 10.24 0.66 -9.77
CA PHE A 60 10.26 -0.34 -8.70
C PHE A 60 11.20 0.08 -7.57
N SER A 61 12.41 0.58 -7.88
CA SER A 61 13.32 1.05 -6.83
C SER A 61 12.80 2.28 -6.07
N VAL A 62 12.11 3.20 -6.75
CA VAL A 62 11.45 4.33 -6.10
C VAL A 62 10.35 3.84 -5.17
N PHE A 63 9.49 2.94 -5.65
CA PHE A 63 8.43 2.35 -4.85
C PHE A 63 9.00 1.61 -3.62
N GLN A 64 10.05 0.82 -3.79
CA GLN A 64 10.71 0.12 -2.67
C GLN A 64 11.22 1.12 -1.62
N ASN A 65 11.94 2.16 -2.03
CA ASN A 65 12.45 3.18 -1.11
C ASN A 65 11.31 3.94 -0.38
N ASP A 66 10.21 4.22 -1.08
CA ASP A 66 9.06 4.88 -0.46
C ASP A 66 8.37 3.96 0.55
N MET A 67 8.26 2.66 0.24
CA MET A 67 7.73 1.67 1.17
C MET A 67 8.62 1.48 2.40
N GLU A 68 9.94 1.37 2.22
CA GLU A 68 10.89 1.29 3.33
C GLU A 68 10.76 2.52 4.25
N ARG A 69 10.77 3.72 3.67
CA ARG A 69 10.59 4.96 4.44
C ARG A 69 9.27 4.99 5.19
N TYR A 70 8.19 4.53 4.55
CA TYR A 70 6.88 4.47 5.18
C TYR A 70 6.88 3.51 6.39
N PHE A 71 7.44 2.31 6.25
CA PHE A 71 7.52 1.35 7.35
C PHE A 71 8.45 1.82 8.48
N ASP A 72 9.57 2.47 8.16
CA ASP A 72 10.45 3.05 9.15
C ASP A 72 9.73 4.13 9.97
N GLN A 73 8.97 5.00 9.31
CA GLN A 73 8.15 6.00 10.00
C GLN A 73 7.10 5.34 10.91
N LEU A 74 6.42 4.30 10.44
CA LEU A 74 5.46 3.56 11.25
C LEU A 74 6.12 2.89 12.45
N ALA A 75 7.31 2.32 12.30
CA ALA A 75 8.04 1.70 13.39
C ALA A 75 8.40 2.72 14.47
N VAL A 76 8.94 3.88 14.08
CA VAL A 76 9.24 4.96 15.03
C VAL A 76 7.99 5.45 15.73
N MET A 77 6.90 5.65 15.01
CA MET A 77 5.62 6.07 15.62
C MET A 77 5.06 5.00 16.55
N GLY A 78 5.19 3.72 16.21
CA GLY A 78 4.78 2.61 17.07
C GLY A 78 5.56 2.56 18.36
N VAL A 79 6.88 2.80 18.32
CA VAL A 79 7.73 2.89 19.52
C VAL A 79 7.30 4.06 20.39
N ASN A 80 7.16 5.26 19.81
CA ASN A 80 6.72 6.44 20.57
C ASN A 80 5.34 6.24 21.20
N LEU A 81 4.39 5.64 20.47
CA LEU A 81 3.08 5.30 21.03
C LEU A 81 3.20 4.33 22.19
N SER A 82 4.05 3.31 22.10
CA SER A 82 4.27 2.33 23.16
C SER A 82 4.87 2.98 24.39
N GLU A 83 5.82 3.90 24.24
CA GLU A 83 6.42 4.66 25.32
C GLU A 83 5.38 5.57 26.02
N ASP A 84 4.60 6.31 25.24
CA ASP A 84 3.52 7.16 25.76
C ASP A 84 2.49 6.33 26.54
N MET A 85 2.06 5.19 25.98
CA MET A 85 1.10 4.29 26.66
C MET A 85 1.67 3.71 27.95
N SER A 86 2.93 3.29 27.95
CA SER A 86 3.58 2.76 29.15
C SER A 86 3.69 3.81 30.23
N ALA A 87 4.01 5.05 29.87
CA ALA A 87 4.08 6.16 30.81
C ALA A 87 2.71 6.47 31.46
N GLU A 88 1.63 6.43 30.66
CA GLU A 88 0.28 6.65 31.21
C GLU A 88 -0.16 5.50 32.14
N VAL A 89 0.17 4.25 31.77
CA VAL A 89 -0.08 3.08 32.63
C VAL A 89 0.67 3.22 33.97
N ASP A 90 1.97 3.52 33.91
CA ASP A 90 2.81 3.67 35.11
C ASP A 90 2.30 4.80 36.04
N LYS A 91 1.91 5.93 35.45
CA LYS A 91 1.35 7.08 36.14
C LYS A 91 0.04 6.71 36.89
N GLU A 92 -0.88 6.04 36.18
CA GLU A 92 -2.17 5.65 36.76
C GLU A 92 -2.00 4.60 37.88
N LEU A 93 -1.08 3.63 37.69
CA LEU A 93 -0.73 2.66 38.71
C LEU A 93 -0.10 3.33 39.95
N ALA A 94 0.79 4.29 39.74
CA ALA A 94 1.40 5.03 40.83
C ALA A 94 0.38 5.86 41.62
N LEU A 95 -0.56 6.52 40.96
CA LEU A 95 -1.65 7.27 41.57
C LEU A 95 -2.51 6.38 42.50
N ARG A 96 -2.72 5.12 42.10
CA ARG A 96 -3.51 4.14 42.84
C ARG A 96 -2.69 3.29 43.81
N GLN A 97 -1.38 3.48 43.86
CA GLN A 97 -0.43 2.68 44.64
C GLN A 97 -0.56 1.17 44.34
N MET A 98 -0.79 0.84 43.07
CA MET A 98 -0.96 -0.53 42.60
C MET A 98 0.24 -0.96 41.74
N SER A 99 0.51 -2.27 41.77
CA SER A 99 1.44 -2.90 40.83
C SER A 99 0.71 -3.44 39.59
N PHE A 100 1.42 -3.61 38.49
CA PHE A 100 0.85 -4.15 37.25
C PHE A 100 0.18 -5.54 37.46
N ALA A 101 0.75 -6.38 38.32
CA ALA A 101 0.18 -7.70 38.63
C ALA A 101 -1.21 -7.63 39.30
N GLN A 102 -1.56 -6.50 39.93
CA GLN A 102 -2.86 -6.27 40.59
C GLN A 102 -3.93 -5.75 39.62
N LEU A 103 -3.61 -5.52 38.36
CA LEU A 103 -4.59 -5.14 37.32
C LEU A 103 -5.58 -6.27 37.02
N ASN A 104 -5.15 -7.52 37.18
CA ASN A 104 -6.05 -8.66 37.00
C ASN A 104 -7.23 -8.57 37.97
N ASP A 105 -8.41 -8.92 37.49
CA ASP A 105 -9.66 -8.88 38.28
C ASP A 105 -10.06 -7.47 38.79
N SER A 106 -9.51 -6.40 38.16
CA SER A 106 -9.76 -5.02 38.52
C SER A 106 -10.41 -4.24 37.35
N PRO A 107 -11.68 -4.53 36.99
CA PRO A 107 -12.33 -3.96 35.82
C PRO A 107 -12.42 -2.42 35.85
N GLU A 108 -12.56 -1.85 37.05
CA GLU A 108 -12.63 -0.38 37.23
C GLU A 108 -11.31 0.29 36.86
N VAL A 109 -10.17 -0.30 37.25
CA VAL A 109 -8.84 0.23 36.94
C VAL A 109 -8.52 0.03 35.47
N LEU A 110 -8.87 -1.14 34.89
CA LEU A 110 -8.70 -1.41 33.47
C LEU A 110 -9.52 -0.45 32.61
N ASN A 111 -10.76 -0.14 33.01
CA ASN A 111 -11.57 0.86 32.29
C ASN A 111 -10.97 2.27 32.42
N ALA A 112 -10.41 2.65 33.57
CA ALA A 112 -9.74 3.93 33.70
C ALA A 112 -8.48 4.03 32.81
N LEU A 113 -7.69 2.96 32.73
CA LEU A 113 -6.55 2.88 31.82
C LEU A 113 -6.99 2.97 30.35
N GLU A 114 -8.06 2.29 29.96
CA GLU A 114 -8.61 2.41 28.60
C GLU A 114 -9.03 3.87 28.30
N GLU A 115 -9.58 4.59 29.27
CA GLU A 115 -9.99 5.98 29.16
C GLU A 115 -8.78 6.92 28.91
N GLU A 116 -7.69 6.72 29.64
CA GLU A 116 -6.46 7.51 29.46
C GLU A 116 -5.75 7.20 28.13
N MET A 117 -5.81 5.94 27.67
CA MET A 117 -5.11 5.49 26.45
C MET A 117 -5.86 5.80 25.15
N ILE A 118 -7.18 5.97 25.16
CA ILE A 118 -7.97 6.08 23.93
C ILE A 118 -7.66 7.35 23.12
N GLU A 119 -7.45 8.49 23.80
CA GLU A 119 -7.17 9.75 23.12
C GLU A 119 -5.81 9.76 22.44
N PRO A 120 -4.70 9.41 23.12
CA PRO A 120 -3.41 9.25 22.44
C PRO A 120 -3.48 8.28 21.27
N LEU A 121 -4.11 7.11 21.43
CA LEU A 121 -4.27 6.12 20.37
C LEU A 121 -5.00 6.71 19.14
N CYS A 122 -6.08 7.43 19.36
CA CYS A 122 -6.84 8.09 18.31
C CYS A 122 -6.03 9.20 17.63
N ARG A 123 -5.24 9.96 18.39
CA ARG A 123 -4.38 11.02 17.88
C ARG A 123 -3.30 10.45 16.97
N TYR A 124 -2.57 9.42 17.40
CA TYR A 124 -1.58 8.74 16.58
C TYR A 124 -2.20 8.15 15.31
N LEU A 125 -3.35 7.50 15.44
CA LEU A 125 -4.04 6.93 14.29
C LEU A 125 -4.44 8.00 13.25
N ARG A 126 -4.90 9.18 13.70
CA ARG A 126 -5.23 10.30 12.78
C ARG A 126 -4.00 10.90 12.09
N GLN A 127 -2.85 10.85 12.73
CA GLN A 127 -1.58 11.40 12.20
C GLN A 127 -0.84 10.44 11.29
N THR A 128 -1.19 9.15 11.31
CA THR A 128 -0.53 8.11 10.51
C THR A 128 -1.39 7.69 9.32
N GLY A 129 -0.76 7.08 8.31
CA GLY A 129 -1.43 6.36 7.24
C GLY A 129 -1.99 4.99 7.65
N CYS A 130 -1.88 4.60 8.93
CA CYS A 130 -2.39 3.33 9.41
C CYS A 130 -3.92 3.27 9.34
N SER A 131 -4.45 2.11 9.00
CA SER A 131 -5.89 1.83 9.02
C SER A 131 -6.41 1.56 10.43
N GLY A 132 -5.57 1.10 11.35
CA GLY A 132 -5.94 0.79 12.73
C GLY A 132 -4.73 0.79 13.67
N ALA A 133 -5.01 0.92 14.96
CA ALA A 133 -4.03 0.82 16.03
C ALA A 133 -4.64 0.12 17.24
N PHE A 134 -3.83 -0.61 17.98
CA PHE A 134 -4.27 -1.33 19.17
C PHE A 134 -3.23 -1.27 20.28
N VAL A 135 -3.72 -1.36 21.50
CA VAL A 135 -2.94 -1.54 22.73
C VAL A 135 -3.54 -2.71 23.50
N LEU A 136 -2.72 -3.62 23.95
CA LEU A 136 -3.12 -4.76 24.77
C LEU A 136 -2.36 -4.72 26.09
N LEU A 137 -3.08 -4.80 27.18
CA LEU A 137 -2.54 -4.95 28.53
C LEU A 137 -2.40 -6.44 28.83
N ASP A 138 -1.30 -6.83 29.47
CA ASP A 138 -1.15 -8.22 29.94
C ASP A 138 -1.95 -8.43 31.25
N ALA A 139 -3.23 -8.09 31.18
CA ALA A 139 -4.19 -8.19 32.25
C ALA A 139 -5.58 -8.57 31.73
N THR A 140 -6.38 -9.24 32.55
CA THR A 140 -7.76 -9.63 32.22
C THR A 140 -8.75 -9.16 33.29
N VAL A 141 -9.97 -8.87 32.87
CA VAL A 141 -11.05 -8.41 33.75
C VAL A 141 -11.53 -9.50 34.71
N ASN A 142 -11.34 -10.78 34.38
CA ASN A 142 -11.77 -11.91 35.22
C ASN A 142 -10.90 -13.14 34.98
N THR A 143 -9.98 -13.43 35.86
CA THR A 143 -9.08 -14.59 35.79
C THR A 143 -9.77 -15.92 36.01
N ARG A 144 -11.02 -15.93 36.53
CA ARG A 144 -11.77 -17.15 36.86
C ARG A 144 -12.58 -17.68 35.67
N MET A 145 -12.68 -16.92 34.59
CA MET A 145 -13.36 -17.38 33.37
C MET A 145 -12.51 -18.41 32.65
N GLU A 146 -13.17 -19.43 32.09
CA GLU A 146 -12.52 -20.36 31.15
C GLU A 146 -11.99 -19.58 29.91
N GLY A 147 -10.73 -19.79 29.55
CA GLY A 147 -10.08 -19.07 28.46
C GLY A 147 -9.58 -17.67 28.87
N ALA A 148 -9.56 -17.30 30.15
CA ALA A 148 -9.07 -16.00 30.60
C ALA A 148 -7.62 -15.73 30.21
N GLU A 149 -6.81 -16.78 30.09
CA GLU A 149 -5.41 -16.72 29.60
C GLU A 149 -5.29 -16.23 28.16
N HIS A 150 -6.34 -16.34 27.35
CA HIS A 150 -6.42 -15.85 25.97
C HIS A 150 -7.15 -14.50 25.87
N SER A 151 -7.72 -14.01 26.98
CA SER A 151 -8.46 -12.75 27.01
C SER A 151 -7.61 -11.67 27.69
N ARG A 152 -7.24 -10.64 26.95
CA ARG A 152 -6.48 -9.50 27.46
C ARG A 152 -7.31 -8.23 27.32
N ALA A 153 -7.28 -7.36 28.34
CA ALA A 153 -7.87 -6.04 28.25
C ALA A 153 -7.11 -5.16 27.25
N GLY A 154 -7.76 -4.17 26.67
CA GLY A 154 -7.11 -3.23 25.78
C GLY A 154 -8.04 -2.61 24.76
N LEU A 155 -7.46 -1.76 23.91
CA LEU A 155 -8.15 -0.98 22.91
C LEU A 155 -7.76 -1.42 21.51
N TYR A 156 -8.74 -1.50 20.62
CA TYR A 156 -8.49 -1.56 19.17
C TYR A 156 -9.40 -0.56 18.47
N VAL A 157 -8.79 0.41 17.81
CA VAL A 157 -9.47 1.46 17.05
C VAL A 157 -9.07 1.37 15.60
N GLN A 158 -10.02 1.52 14.69
CA GLN A 158 -9.80 1.45 13.24
C GLN A 158 -10.49 2.62 12.54
N LYS A 159 -9.91 3.11 11.45
CA LYS A 159 -10.54 4.07 10.53
C LYS A 159 -11.65 3.38 9.73
N SER A 160 -12.79 4.05 9.60
CA SER A 160 -13.93 3.56 8.82
C SER A 160 -13.90 4.10 7.40
N GLY A 161 -13.14 3.46 6.50
CA GLY A 161 -13.18 3.81 5.07
C GLY A 161 -12.00 4.63 4.58
N ALA A 162 -12.24 5.50 3.57
CA ALA A 162 -11.20 6.22 2.84
C ALA A 162 -10.35 7.14 3.73
N ASP A 163 -9.12 7.34 3.33
CA ASP A 163 -8.09 8.08 4.06
C ASP A 163 -8.34 9.60 4.00
N THR A 164 -9.33 10.07 4.76
CA THR A 164 -9.62 11.48 4.94
C THR A 164 -9.47 11.90 6.40
N PRO A 165 -9.05 13.13 6.71
CA PRO A 165 -8.85 13.59 8.09
C PRO A 165 -10.10 13.50 8.99
N THR A 166 -11.27 13.39 8.37
CA THR A 166 -12.58 13.36 9.03
C THR A 166 -13.19 11.97 9.08
N VAL A 167 -12.40 10.91 8.78
CA VAL A 167 -12.92 9.53 8.80
C VAL A 167 -13.34 9.17 10.21
N PRO A 168 -14.57 8.64 10.40
CA PRO A 168 -15.02 8.15 11.68
C PRO A 168 -14.12 7.01 12.17
N LEU A 169 -13.79 7.05 13.45
CA LEU A 169 -13.08 5.99 14.12
C LEU A 169 -14.07 4.98 14.71
N LEU A 170 -13.76 3.70 14.56
CA LEU A 170 -14.56 2.60 15.04
C LEU A 170 -13.79 1.86 16.14
N LEU A 171 -14.45 1.61 17.27
CA LEU A 171 -13.92 0.80 18.35
C LEU A 171 -14.25 -0.67 18.10
N TYR A 172 -13.24 -1.48 17.92
CA TYR A 172 -13.36 -2.94 17.78
C TYR A 172 -13.12 -3.68 19.07
N ARG A 173 -12.39 -3.09 20.00
CA ARG A 173 -12.11 -3.65 21.33
C ARG A 173 -11.99 -2.50 22.33
N GLY A 174 -12.47 -2.73 23.53
CA GLY A 174 -12.50 -1.76 24.64
C GLY A 174 -13.91 -1.45 25.11
N SER A 175 -14.02 -0.62 26.14
CA SER A 175 -15.30 -0.20 26.70
C SER A 175 -16.07 0.69 25.72
N ALA A 176 -17.31 0.29 25.38
CA ALA A 176 -18.17 1.07 24.49
C ALA A 176 -18.52 2.46 25.06
N GLU A 177 -18.55 2.59 26.39
CA GLU A 177 -18.81 3.86 27.07
C GLU A 177 -17.63 4.82 26.93
N VAL A 178 -16.42 4.31 27.11
CA VAL A 178 -15.18 5.04 26.88
C VAL A 178 -15.12 5.50 25.42
N GLY A 179 -15.33 4.60 24.46
CA GLY A 179 -15.33 4.95 23.06
C GLY A 179 -16.30 6.10 22.72
N LYS A 180 -17.52 6.04 23.21
CA LYS A 180 -18.54 7.09 22.97
C LYS A 180 -18.12 8.47 23.50
N ARG A 181 -17.48 8.54 24.68
CA ARG A 181 -17.00 9.81 25.25
C ARG A 181 -15.96 10.50 24.36
N TYR A 182 -15.14 9.74 23.69
CA TYR A 182 -14.09 10.25 22.80
C TYR A 182 -14.48 10.27 21.32
N GLY A 183 -15.76 10.08 21.01
CA GLY A 183 -16.28 10.16 19.63
C GLY A 183 -15.88 8.97 18.76
N VAL A 184 -15.48 7.86 19.39
CA VAL A 184 -15.18 6.59 18.71
C VAL A 184 -16.41 5.71 18.78
N MET A 185 -16.97 5.36 17.61
CA MET A 185 -18.20 4.58 17.56
C MET A 185 -17.93 3.09 17.71
N PRO A 186 -18.67 2.36 18.58
CA PRO A 186 -18.56 0.92 18.66
C PRO A 186 -18.88 0.26 17.32
N HIS A 187 -18.07 -0.70 16.88
CA HIS A 187 -18.32 -1.43 15.64
C HIS A 187 -19.52 -2.35 15.80
N ARG A 188 -20.51 -2.23 14.89
CA ARG A 188 -21.82 -2.92 15.01
C ARG A 188 -21.76 -4.45 14.90
N LYS A 189 -20.65 -5.04 14.41
CA LYS A 189 -20.50 -6.50 14.24
C LYS A 189 -20.11 -7.24 15.54
N TRP A 190 -19.85 -6.52 16.62
CA TRP A 190 -19.63 -7.12 17.91
C TRP A 190 -20.98 -7.39 18.59
N ARG A 191 -21.73 -8.33 18.04
CA ARG A 191 -22.66 -9.10 18.84
C ARG A 191 -21.88 -10.29 19.38
N MET A 192 -21.53 -10.27 20.64
CA MET A 192 -21.22 -11.49 21.33
C MET A 192 -22.54 -12.26 21.41
N GLU A 193 -22.75 -13.20 20.52
CA GLU A 193 -23.73 -14.26 20.74
C GLU A 193 -23.06 -15.23 21.68
N PHE A 194 -23.47 -15.17 22.96
CA PHE A 194 -23.16 -16.18 23.94
C PHE A 194 -24.11 -17.35 23.79
#